data_1900fdc403c11f98ca40b73e0af89cb6
#
_entry.id   1900fdc403c11f98ca40b73e0af89cb6
#
_cell.length_a   1.000
_cell.length_b   1.000
_cell.length_c   1.000
_cell.angle_alpha   90.00
_cell.angle_beta   90.00
_cell.angle_gamma   90.00
#
_symmetry.space_group_name_H-M   'P 1'
#
loop_
_entity.id
_entity.type
_entity.pdbx_description
1 polymer ?
#
loop_
_entity_poly.entity_id
_entity_poly.type
_entity_poly.pdbx_seq_one_letter_code
_entity_poly.pdbx_strand_id
1 'polypeptide(L)' 'MQKYIGRQLKTARLNKKLTQEQIAEAVGLSAKHYGCIECGEVSTTVAVLTRLQQVLEFEVFIMIKI' A
#
# COMPACT_ATOMS: atom_id res chain seq x y z
N MET A 1 8.26 -3.06 -10.26
CA MET A 1 7.47 -1.97 -9.72
C MET A 1 6.57 -2.41 -8.59
N GLN A 2 5.92 -3.54 -8.73
CA GLN A 2 5.04 -4.00 -7.66
C GLN A 2 5.77 -4.22 -6.34
N LYS A 3 6.96 -4.78 -6.39
CA LYS A 3 7.71 -5.00 -5.16
C LYS A 3 8.19 -3.69 -4.54
N TYR A 4 8.51 -2.72 -5.40
CA TYR A 4 8.91 -1.42 -4.89
C TYR A 4 7.75 -0.76 -4.14
N ILE A 5 6.57 -0.77 -4.75
CA ILE A 5 5.40 -0.16 -4.13
C ILE A 5 5.06 -0.90 -2.84
N GLY A 6 5.09 -2.23 -2.88
CA GLY A 6 4.78 -3.02 -1.69
C GLY A 6 5.71 -2.71 -0.53
N ARG A 7 7.00 -2.53 -0.83
CA ARG A 7 7.96 -2.23 0.21
C ARG A 7 7.71 -0.85 0.80
N GLN A 8 7.35 0.13 -0.06
CA GLN A 8 7.02 1.45 0.42
C GLN A 8 5.80 1.43 1.32
N LEU A 9 4.80 0.64 0.94
CA LEU A 9 3.59 0.52 1.75
C LEU A 9 3.89 -0.11 3.10
N LYS A 10 4.70 -1.15 3.11
CA LYS A 10 5.04 -1.82 4.37
C LYS A 10 5.78 -0.88 5.30
N THR A 11 6.74 -0.12 4.77
CA THR A 11 7.50 0.82 5.58
C THR A 11 6.59 1.89 6.18
N ALA A 12 5.69 2.45 5.34
CA ALA A 12 4.78 3.47 5.83
C ALA A 12 3.84 2.92 6.88
N ARG A 13 3.37 1.68 6.68
CA ARG A 13 2.47 1.04 7.63
C ARG A 13 3.16 0.84 8.98
N LEU A 14 4.37 0.33 8.94
CA LEU A 14 5.11 0.07 10.18
C LEU A 14 5.45 1.38 10.90
N ASN A 15 5.73 2.42 10.14
CA ASN A 15 5.99 3.72 10.76
C ASN A 15 4.77 4.24 11.49
N LYS A 16 3.56 3.85 11.06
CA LYS A 16 2.36 4.26 11.75
C LYS A 16 1.91 3.22 12.77
N LYS A 17 2.68 2.15 12.94
CA LYS A 17 2.41 1.10 13.92
C LYS A 17 1.05 0.45 13.67
N LEU A 18 0.73 0.22 12.41
CA LEU A 18 -0.53 -0.40 12.04
C LEU A 18 -0.31 -1.83 11.57
N THR A 19 -1.32 -2.67 11.76
CA THR A 19 -1.27 -4.03 11.24
C THR A 19 -1.80 -4.06 9.82
N GLN A 20 -1.55 -5.16 9.12
CA GLN A 20 -2.09 -5.33 7.77
C GLN A 20 -3.62 -5.32 7.80
N GLU A 21 -4.21 -5.92 8.84
CA GLU A 21 -5.67 -5.94 8.97
C GLU A 21 -6.24 -4.53 9.12
N GLN A 22 -5.57 -3.70 9.91
CA GLN A 22 -6.05 -2.34 10.12
C GLN A 22 -6.03 -1.53 8.84
N ILE A 23 -4.94 -1.65 8.07
CA ILE A 23 -4.86 -0.91 6.83
C ILE A 23 -5.84 -1.46 5.80
N ALA A 24 -5.96 -2.77 5.72
CA ALA A 24 -6.86 -3.38 4.75
C ALA A 24 -8.30 -2.91 5.01
N GLU A 25 -8.69 -2.88 6.27
CA GLU A 25 -10.03 -2.43 6.61
C GLU A 25 -10.23 -0.98 6.22
N ALA A 26 -9.23 -0.15 6.44
CA ALA A 26 -9.35 1.28 6.16
C ALA A 26 -9.53 1.56 4.66
N VAL A 27 -9.00 0.70 3.80
CA VAL A 27 -9.10 0.91 2.35
C VAL A 27 -10.06 -0.06 1.66
N GLY A 28 -10.79 -0.86 2.44
CA GLY A 28 -11.82 -1.72 1.86
C GLY A 28 -11.30 -2.99 1.22
N LEU A 29 -10.17 -3.51 1.68
CA LEU A 29 -9.59 -4.74 1.15
C LEU A 29 -9.57 -5.80 2.24
N SER A 30 -9.46 -7.07 1.84
CA SER A 30 -9.20 -8.11 2.80
C SER A 30 -7.74 -8.03 3.24
N ALA A 31 -7.43 -8.51 4.43
CA ALA A 31 -6.07 -8.52 4.91
C ALA A 31 -5.17 -9.35 3.98
N LYS A 32 -5.71 -10.46 3.47
CA LYS A 32 -4.93 -11.30 2.58
C LYS A 32 -4.59 -10.57 1.28
N HIS A 33 -5.56 -9.87 0.71
CA HIS A 33 -5.32 -9.13 -0.53
C HIS A 33 -4.30 -8.02 -0.31
N TYR A 34 -4.46 -7.28 0.78
CA TYR A 34 -3.51 -6.22 1.08
C TYR A 34 -2.11 -6.80 1.30
N GLY A 35 -2.02 -7.93 2.01
CA GLY A 35 -0.73 -8.57 2.23
C GLY A 35 -0.04 -8.96 0.93
N CYS A 36 -0.81 -9.42 -0.05
CA CYS A 36 -0.25 -9.75 -1.36
C CYS A 36 0.27 -8.51 -2.06
N ILE A 37 -0.36 -7.35 -1.86
CA ILE A 37 0.14 -6.11 -2.43
C ILE A 37 1.47 -5.74 -1.79
N GLU A 38 1.58 -5.88 -0.47
CA GLU A 38 2.84 -5.57 0.21
C GLU A 38 3.97 -6.49 -0.25
N CYS A 39 3.65 -7.74 -0.51
CA CYS A 39 4.67 -8.69 -0.94
C CYS A 39 5.01 -8.56 -2.41
N GLY A 40 4.29 -7.73 -3.15
CA GLY A 40 4.56 -7.57 -4.57
C GLY A 40 4.04 -8.69 -5.42
N GLU A 41 3.12 -9.51 -4.88
CA GLU A 41 2.57 -10.63 -5.64
C GLU A 41 1.46 -10.18 -6.57
N VAL A 42 0.81 -9.08 -6.28
CA VAL A 42 -0.22 -8.54 -7.14
C VAL A 42 -0.02 -7.05 -7.24
N SER A 43 -0.49 -6.45 -8.34
CA SER A 43 -0.39 -5.01 -8.44
C SER A 43 -1.61 -4.38 -7.82
N THR A 44 -1.49 -3.15 -7.41
CA THR A 44 -2.62 -2.42 -6.88
C THR A 44 -3.12 -1.46 -7.94
N THR A 45 -4.38 -1.10 -7.87
CA THR A 45 -4.92 -0.12 -8.80
C THR A 45 -4.56 1.27 -8.34
N VAL A 46 -4.68 2.24 -9.25
CA VAL A 46 -4.41 3.64 -8.90
C VAL A 46 -5.38 4.09 -7.80
N ALA A 47 -6.64 3.66 -7.89
CA ALA A 47 -7.62 4.07 -6.89
C ALA A 47 -7.26 3.58 -5.50
N VAL A 48 -6.83 2.31 -5.39
CA VAL A 48 -6.45 1.74 -4.11
C VAL A 48 -5.17 2.39 -3.60
N LEU A 49 -4.21 2.60 -4.49
CA LEU A 49 -2.96 3.21 -4.09
C LEU A 49 -3.19 4.63 -3.57
N THR A 50 -4.09 5.39 -4.21
CA THR A 50 -4.42 6.71 -3.74
C THR A 50 -5.00 6.68 -2.33
N ARG A 51 -5.88 5.71 -2.05
CA ARG A 51 -6.42 5.59 -0.72
C ARG A 51 -5.35 5.23 0.30
N LEU A 52 -4.45 4.33 -0.08
CA LEU A 52 -3.37 3.93 0.81
C LEU A 52 -2.45 5.13 1.11
N GLN A 53 -2.18 5.96 0.10
CA GLN A 53 -1.37 7.14 0.34
C GLN A 53 -2.04 8.10 1.31
N GLN A 54 -3.35 8.24 1.21
CA GLN A 54 -4.09 9.12 2.10
C GLN A 54 -4.07 8.59 3.54
N VAL A 55 -4.31 7.29 3.69
CA VAL A 55 -4.36 6.69 5.02
C VAL A 55 -2.98 6.66 5.67
N LEU A 56 -1.96 6.33 4.90
CA LEU A 56 -0.61 6.21 5.43
C LEU A 56 0.16 7.52 5.37
N GLU A 57 -0.41 8.53 4.73
CA GLU A 57 0.20 9.86 4.67
C GLU A 57 1.62 9.81 4.13
N PHE A 58 1.81 9.20 2.98
CA PHE A 58 3.12 9.16 2.37
C PHE A 58 2.98 9.32 0.85
N GLU A 59 4.07 9.60 0.20
CA GLU A 59 4.05 9.75 -1.23
C GLU A 59 4.92 8.71 -1.87
N VAL A 60 4.38 8.12 -2.92
CA VAL A 60 5.16 7.17 -3.66
C VAL A 60 5.60 7.92 -4.90
N PHE A 61 6.90 8.07 -5.06
CA PHE A 61 7.31 8.83 -6.15
C PHE A 61 7.47 7.92 -7.28
N ILE A 62 6.48 7.48 -7.85
CA ILE A 62 6.63 6.64 -8.88
C ILE A 62 6.86 7.45 -10.00
N MET A 63 7.67 7.62 -10.44
CA MET A 63 7.99 8.34 -11.39
C MET A 63 7.38 8.19 -12.58
N ILE A 64 6.37 8.43 -12.69
CA ILE A 64 5.80 8.45 -13.79
C ILE A 64 6.09 9.63 -14.34
N LYS A 65 7.06 9.78 -14.85
CA LYS A 65 7.40 10.80 -15.31
C LYS A 65 6.80 10.90 -16.48
N ILE A 66 6.11 11.29 -16.84
CA ILE A 66 5.52 11.44 -17.97
C ILE A 66 6.00 12.35 -18.80
#